data_fad5b61485df2f7ee050b64e4e11a9dd
#
_entry.id   fad5b61485df2f7ee050b64e4e11a9dd
#
_cell.length_a   1.000
_cell.length_b   1.000
_cell.length_c   1.000
_cell.angle_alpha   90.00
_cell.angle_beta   90.00
_cell.angle_gamma   90.00
#
_symmetry.space_group_name_H-M   'P 1'
#
loop_
_entity.id
_entity.type
_entity.pdbx_description
1 polymer ?
#
loop_
_entity_poly.entity_id
_entity_poly.type
_entity_poly.pdbx_seq_one_letter_code
_entity_poly.pdbx_strand_id
1 'polypeptide(L)'
;MLIHSAVLIEGKPGAAIPERSEKIIVTTLKPLLAKNRSWALQRRERNPDYFDAYLHQQKPHSLWIGCSDSRVPAEVLTGSHPGELFVHRNIANMVVAQDDNFMSVLQYAIFYLGVKRIVLCGHYGCGGVQAALSLPDSPLAGEDSPLARRIGALRNALQEGLSDYRASEAEESDKLNRLVEANVLAQFAHLAATEPVRQAWRAGQALDLFGCVYDLQSGHLKELIQQSAEEPSP
;
A
#
# COMPACT_ATOMS: atom_id res chain seq x y z
N MET A 1 16.61 -16.36 -23.04
CA MET A 1 16.86 -15.11 -23.77
C MET A 1 16.37 -13.99 -22.84
N LEU A 2 17.34 -13.24 -22.29
CA LEU A 2 17.15 -12.29 -21.19
C LEU A 2 16.41 -11.04 -21.71
N ILE A 3 15.27 -10.71 -21.13
CA ILE A 3 14.59 -9.46 -21.38
C ILE A 3 15.16 -8.43 -20.40
N HIS A 4 16.15 -7.66 -20.86
CA HIS A 4 16.57 -6.42 -20.23
C HIS A 4 15.95 -5.28 -21.03
N SER A 5 14.91 -4.68 -20.52
CA SER A 5 14.54 -3.30 -20.87
C SER A 5 13.90 -2.69 -19.64
N ALA A 6 14.77 -2.10 -18.82
CA ALA A 6 14.34 -1.18 -17.78
C ALA A 6 13.79 0.07 -18.50
N VAL A 7 12.57 0.46 -18.18
CA VAL A 7 12.03 1.78 -18.52
C VAL A 7 12.91 2.80 -17.79
N LEU A 8 13.82 3.42 -18.51
CA LEU A 8 14.61 4.55 -18.04
C LEU A 8 13.70 5.78 -17.99
N ILE A 9 13.28 6.16 -16.81
CA ILE A 9 12.77 7.51 -16.58
C ILE A 9 14.01 8.37 -16.37
N GLU A 10 14.36 9.20 -17.38
CA GLU A 10 15.39 10.20 -17.23
C GLU A 10 14.92 11.30 -16.27
N GLY A 11 15.34 11.20 -15.00
CA GLY A 11 15.23 12.27 -14.02
C GLY A 11 16.39 13.23 -14.14
N LYS A 12 16.13 14.55 -14.14
CA LYS A 12 17.12 15.62 -14.14
C LYS A 12 18.10 15.46 -12.96
N PRO A 13 19.41 15.78 -13.16
CA PRO A 13 20.43 15.67 -12.11
C PRO A 13 20.34 16.84 -11.12
N GLY A 14 20.21 16.55 -9.83
CA GLY A 14 20.31 17.58 -8.82
C GLY A 14 19.86 17.21 -7.42
N ALA A 15 20.33 16.11 -6.85
CA ALA A 15 20.60 15.95 -5.42
C ALA A 15 21.43 14.68 -5.27
N ALA A 16 22.62 14.78 -4.71
CA ALA A 16 23.46 13.64 -4.40
C ALA A 16 22.73 12.75 -3.39
N ILE A 17 22.19 11.64 -3.88
CA ILE A 17 21.80 10.51 -3.03
C ILE A 17 23.12 10.07 -2.38
N PRO A 18 23.21 9.93 -1.03
CA PRO A 18 24.42 9.41 -0.42
C PRO A 18 24.77 8.10 -1.12
N GLU A 19 26.03 7.97 -1.52
CA GLU A 19 26.56 6.80 -2.23
C GLU A 19 26.00 5.53 -1.60
N ARG A 20 25.13 4.86 -2.34
CA ARG A 20 24.78 3.48 -2.02
C ARG A 20 26.09 2.71 -2.16
N SER A 21 26.70 2.44 -1.02
CA SER A 21 27.75 1.46 -0.90
C SER A 21 27.44 0.30 -1.85
N GLU A 22 28.41 -0.05 -2.66
CA GLU A 22 28.49 -1.05 -3.71
C GLU A 22 27.30 -2.03 -3.74
N LYS A 23 26.67 -2.16 -4.90
CA LYS A 23 25.67 -3.18 -5.16
C LYS A 23 26.24 -4.54 -4.77
N ILE A 24 26.02 -4.94 -3.51
CA ILE A 24 26.21 -6.32 -3.11
C ILE A 24 25.15 -7.08 -3.92
N ILE A 25 25.57 -7.71 -5.01
CA ILE A 25 24.77 -8.71 -5.69
C ILE A 25 24.62 -9.84 -4.66
N VAL A 26 23.52 -9.83 -3.92
CA VAL A 26 23.21 -10.83 -2.90
C VAL A 26 22.81 -12.10 -3.66
N THR A 27 23.81 -12.87 -4.10
CA THR A 27 23.60 -14.17 -4.74
C THR A 27 23.23 -15.26 -3.73
N THR A 28 23.28 -14.95 -2.43
CA THR A 28 22.97 -15.91 -1.35
C THR A 28 22.16 -15.23 -0.23
N LEU A 29 21.41 -16.03 0.55
CA LEU A 29 20.64 -15.56 1.70
C LEU A 29 21.52 -15.19 2.91
N LYS A 30 22.81 -15.59 2.90
CA LYS A 30 23.73 -15.41 4.04
C LYS A 30 23.78 -13.98 4.59
N PRO A 31 23.86 -12.91 3.78
CA PRO A 31 23.87 -11.54 4.30
C PRO A 31 22.58 -11.14 5.01
N LEU A 32 21.42 -11.58 4.52
CA LEU A 32 20.14 -11.33 5.19
C LEU A 32 20.07 -12.05 6.55
N LEU A 33 20.50 -13.31 6.60
CA LEU A 33 20.53 -14.08 7.85
C LEU A 33 21.51 -13.45 8.85
N ALA A 34 22.67 -12.96 8.41
CA ALA A 34 23.63 -12.27 9.28
C ALA A 34 23.02 -10.97 9.85
N LYS A 35 22.37 -10.15 9.00
CA LYS A 35 21.66 -8.93 9.45
C LYS A 35 20.55 -9.25 10.43
N ASN A 36 19.76 -10.30 10.17
CA ASN A 36 18.68 -10.73 11.08
C ASN A 36 19.25 -11.14 12.44
N ARG A 37 20.31 -11.95 12.48
CA ARG A 37 20.96 -12.35 13.75
C ARG A 37 21.45 -11.15 14.54
N SER A 38 22.15 -10.22 13.89
CA SER A 38 22.64 -9.01 14.52
C SER A 38 21.48 -8.15 15.07
N TRP A 39 20.42 -7.97 14.29
CA TRP A 39 19.23 -7.26 14.73
C TRP A 39 18.58 -7.93 15.96
N ALA A 40 18.40 -9.26 15.94
CA ALA A 40 17.81 -9.98 17.03
C ALA A 40 18.63 -9.89 18.33
N LEU A 41 19.97 -9.99 18.23
CA LEU A 41 20.87 -9.81 19.38
C LEU A 41 20.74 -8.40 19.96
N GLN A 42 20.81 -7.36 19.13
CA GLN A 42 20.66 -5.97 19.60
C GLN A 42 19.32 -5.72 20.28
N ARG A 43 18.21 -6.38 19.85
CA ARG A 43 16.93 -6.26 20.49
C ARG A 43 16.94 -6.89 21.88
N ARG A 44 17.51 -8.09 22.03
CA ARG A 44 17.65 -8.78 23.33
C ARG A 44 18.60 -8.06 24.28
N GLU A 45 19.68 -7.47 23.78
CA GLU A 45 20.60 -6.67 24.61
C GLU A 45 19.89 -5.47 25.26
N ARG A 46 18.97 -4.82 24.52
CA ARG A 46 18.19 -3.68 25.02
C ARG A 46 17.02 -4.09 25.88
N ASN A 47 16.40 -5.20 25.57
CA ASN A 47 15.25 -5.78 26.28
C ASN A 47 15.34 -7.30 26.13
N PRO A 48 15.75 -8.04 27.20
CA PRO A 48 15.86 -9.50 27.16
C PRO A 48 14.57 -10.21 26.74
N ASP A 49 13.42 -9.68 27.14
CA ASP A 49 12.09 -10.25 26.91
C ASP A 49 11.43 -9.70 25.63
N TYR A 50 12.19 -9.02 24.77
CA TYR A 50 11.65 -8.34 23.59
C TYR A 50 10.78 -9.25 22.72
N PHE A 51 11.17 -10.52 22.52
CA PHE A 51 10.43 -11.44 21.65
C PHE A 51 9.28 -12.15 22.37
N ASP A 52 9.26 -12.17 23.69
CA ASP A 52 8.24 -12.89 24.48
C ASP A 52 6.83 -12.29 24.26
N ALA A 53 6.77 -10.97 24.01
CA ALA A 53 5.53 -10.29 23.66
C ALA A 53 4.87 -10.80 22.36
N TYR A 54 5.65 -11.45 21.47
CA TYR A 54 5.18 -11.93 20.17
C TYR A 54 4.92 -13.44 20.10
N LEU A 55 5.15 -14.17 21.20
CA LEU A 55 4.95 -15.62 21.26
C LEU A 55 3.48 -16.03 21.37
N HIS A 56 2.61 -15.10 21.73
CA HIS A 56 1.20 -15.34 21.93
C HIS A 56 0.35 -14.96 20.71
N GLN A 57 -0.97 -15.04 20.86
CA GLN A 57 -1.91 -14.66 19.81
C GLN A 57 -1.69 -13.20 19.39
N GLN A 58 -1.62 -12.95 18.07
CA GLN A 58 -1.58 -11.60 17.51
C GLN A 58 -2.87 -10.82 17.84
N LYS A 59 -2.71 -9.53 18.16
CA LYS A 59 -3.83 -8.62 18.45
C LYS A 59 -3.60 -7.26 17.80
N PRO A 60 -3.56 -7.19 16.46
CA PRO A 60 -3.38 -5.93 15.75
C PRO A 60 -4.59 -5.03 16.02
N HIS A 61 -4.34 -3.74 16.16
CA HIS A 61 -5.42 -2.76 16.30
C HIS A 61 -6.00 -2.31 14.95
N SER A 62 -5.27 -2.51 13.85
CA SER A 62 -5.65 -2.04 12.52
C SER A 62 -5.23 -3.02 11.42
N LEU A 63 -6.05 -3.10 10.36
CA LEU A 63 -5.64 -3.62 9.07
C LEU A 63 -5.05 -2.46 8.25
N TRP A 64 -3.84 -2.64 7.74
CA TRP A 64 -3.22 -1.74 6.77
C TRP A 64 -3.26 -2.36 5.38
N ILE A 65 -3.82 -1.62 4.41
CA ILE A 65 -3.85 -1.98 2.99
C ILE A 65 -2.99 -0.98 2.23
N GLY A 66 -1.83 -1.40 1.73
CA GLY A 66 -0.85 -0.50 1.12
C GLY A 66 -0.30 -0.99 -0.21
N CYS A 67 0.52 -0.13 -0.82
CA CYS A 67 1.28 -0.50 -2.02
C CYS A 67 2.43 -1.46 -1.70
N SER A 68 2.74 -2.36 -2.65
CA SER A 68 3.94 -3.22 -2.61
C SER A 68 5.25 -2.48 -2.83
N ASP A 69 5.24 -1.17 -3.08
CA ASP A 69 6.42 -0.35 -3.26
C ASP A 69 7.38 -0.50 -2.07
N SER A 70 8.64 -0.82 -2.36
CA SER A 70 9.65 -1.13 -1.33
C SER A 70 10.01 0.07 -0.44
N ARG A 71 9.62 1.28 -0.82
CA ARG A 71 9.91 2.52 -0.09
C ARG A 71 8.87 2.85 0.98
N VAL A 72 7.75 2.10 1.04
CA VAL A 72 6.61 2.39 1.92
C VAL A 72 6.27 1.22 2.86
N PRO A 73 7.20 0.80 3.74
CA PRO A 73 6.95 -0.24 4.75
C PRO A 73 6.03 0.31 5.84
N ALA A 74 4.85 -0.31 6.03
CA ALA A 74 3.78 0.18 6.89
C ALA A 74 4.25 0.47 8.33
N GLU A 75 4.91 -0.49 8.96
CA GLU A 75 5.34 -0.38 10.36
C GLU A 75 6.38 0.73 10.56
N VAL A 76 7.27 0.91 9.56
CA VAL A 76 8.32 1.94 9.66
C VAL A 76 7.73 3.34 9.56
N LEU A 77 6.85 3.57 8.56
CA LEU A 77 6.30 4.91 8.31
C LEU A 77 5.26 5.34 9.36
N THR A 78 4.66 4.39 10.07
CA THR A 78 3.72 4.67 11.16
C THR A 78 4.39 4.66 12.54
N GLY A 79 5.66 4.26 12.63
CA GLY A 79 6.34 4.05 13.91
C GLY A 79 5.77 2.90 14.72
N SER A 80 5.04 1.98 14.09
CA SER A 80 4.38 0.86 14.77
C SER A 80 5.38 -0.25 15.11
N HIS A 81 5.10 -0.93 16.22
CA HIS A 81 5.82 -2.12 16.62
C HIS A 81 5.28 -3.38 15.90
N PRO A 82 6.09 -4.45 15.80
CA PRO A 82 5.60 -5.73 15.28
C PRO A 82 4.36 -6.18 16.04
N GLY A 83 3.34 -6.65 15.31
CA GLY A 83 2.07 -7.14 15.89
C GLY A 83 0.99 -6.07 16.06
N GLU A 84 1.28 -4.78 15.90
CA GLU A 84 0.29 -3.69 16.00
C GLU A 84 -0.55 -3.55 14.74
N LEU A 85 0.03 -3.84 13.58
CA LEU A 85 -0.67 -3.80 12.30
C LEU A 85 -0.81 -5.21 11.69
N PHE A 86 -1.97 -5.50 11.13
CA PHE A 86 -2.17 -6.60 10.20
C PHE A 86 -2.03 -6.02 8.79
N VAL A 87 -1.06 -6.50 7.99
CA VAL A 87 -0.64 -5.80 6.77
C VAL A 87 -0.96 -6.61 5.52
N HIS A 88 -1.68 -6.00 4.58
CA HIS A 88 -1.83 -6.47 3.21
C HIS A 88 -1.20 -5.47 2.24
N ARG A 89 -0.47 -5.97 1.24
CA ARG A 89 0.18 -5.14 0.22
C ARG A 89 0.02 -5.73 -1.17
N ASN A 90 -0.33 -4.89 -2.13
CA ASN A 90 -0.42 -5.25 -3.53
C ASN A 90 -0.01 -4.07 -4.44
N ILE A 91 0.02 -4.28 -5.76
CA ILE A 91 0.32 -3.19 -6.71
C ILE A 91 -0.77 -2.11 -6.60
N ALA A 92 -0.33 -0.89 -6.28
CA ALA A 92 -1.16 0.33 -6.18
C ALA A 92 -2.29 0.25 -5.14
N ASN A 93 -2.10 -0.46 -4.03
CA ASN A 93 -3.07 -0.56 -2.92
C ASN A 93 -4.52 -0.86 -3.38
N MET A 94 -4.69 -1.69 -4.40
CA MET A 94 -5.99 -1.96 -5.01
C MET A 94 -6.87 -2.84 -4.13
N VAL A 95 -8.16 -2.53 -4.13
CA VAL A 95 -9.24 -3.32 -3.54
C VAL A 95 -10.02 -4.00 -4.66
N VAL A 96 -9.96 -5.33 -4.72
CA VAL A 96 -10.61 -6.13 -5.76
C VAL A 96 -11.44 -7.21 -5.09
N ALA A 97 -12.76 -7.12 -5.20
CA ALA A 97 -13.69 -8.04 -4.54
C ALA A 97 -13.61 -9.48 -5.06
N GLN A 98 -13.05 -9.69 -6.26
CA GLN A 98 -12.83 -11.02 -6.87
C GLN A 98 -11.44 -11.60 -6.55
N ASP A 99 -10.61 -10.89 -5.78
CA ASP A 99 -9.30 -11.36 -5.36
C ASP A 99 -9.42 -12.08 -4.01
N ASP A 100 -9.49 -13.41 -4.04
CA ASP A 100 -9.63 -14.23 -2.84
C ASP A 100 -8.51 -13.97 -1.82
N ASN A 101 -7.30 -13.65 -2.28
CA ASN A 101 -6.20 -13.32 -1.37
C ASN A 101 -6.48 -12.04 -0.60
N PHE A 102 -6.94 -10.97 -1.28
CA PHE A 102 -7.35 -9.74 -0.62
C PHE A 102 -8.54 -9.97 0.32
N MET A 103 -9.58 -10.64 -0.18
CA MET A 103 -10.82 -10.85 0.57
C MET A 103 -10.63 -11.72 1.81
N SER A 104 -9.77 -12.74 1.76
CA SER A 104 -9.45 -13.58 2.93
C SER A 104 -8.74 -12.78 4.02
N VAL A 105 -7.79 -11.91 3.66
CA VAL A 105 -7.13 -11.01 4.61
C VAL A 105 -8.13 -10.05 5.25
N LEU A 106 -9.03 -9.46 4.46
CA LEU A 106 -10.06 -8.54 4.95
C LEU A 106 -11.02 -9.25 5.94
N GLN A 107 -11.55 -10.42 5.57
CA GLN A 107 -12.42 -11.21 6.43
C GLN A 107 -11.72 -11.63 7.73
N TYR A 108 -10.47 -12.08 7.63
CA TYR A 108 -9.71 -12.50 8.80
C TYR A 108 -9.47 -11.34 9.77
N ALA A 109 -9.10 -10.17 9.25
CA ALA A 109 -8.90 -8.97 10.05
C ALA A 109 -10.18 -8.55 10.79
N ILE A 110 -11.32 -8.50 10.09
CA ILE A 110 -12.59 -8.03 10.65
C ILE A 110 -13.18 -9.04 11.63
N PHE A 111 -13.32 -10.31 11.24
CA PHE A 111 -14.14 -11.28 11.99
C PHE A 111 -13.34 -12.14 12.95
N TYR A 112 -12.05 -12.35 12.73
CA TYR A 112 -11.22 -13.22 13.56
C TYR A 112 -10.24 -12.43 14.45
N LEU A 113 -9.65 -11.36 13.93
CA LEU A 113 -8.77 -10.49 14.72
C LEU A 113 -9.53 -9.34 15.39
N GLY A 114 -10.72 -9.01 14.91
CA GLY A 114 -11.57 -7.98 15.50
C GLY A 114 -10.95 -6.57 15.39
N VAL A 115 -10.22 -6.28 14.31
CA VAL A 115 -9.65 -4.94 14.10
C VAL A 115 -10.77 -3.90 14.09
N LYS A 116 -10.48 -2.73 14.64
CA LYS A 116 -11.44 -1.61 14.70
C LYS A 116 -11.17 -0.56 13.65
N ARG A 117 -10.07 -0.66 12.93
CA ARG A 117 -9.65 0.30 11.91
C ARG A 117 -9.12 -0.42 10.70
N ILE A 118 -9.46 0.11 9.52
CA ILE A 118 -8.83 -0.27 8.26
C ILE A 118 -8.25 0.98 7.64
N VAL A 119 -6.96 0.98 7.39
CA VAL A 119 -6.25 2.09 6.74
C VAL A 119 -5.86 1.66 5.33
N LEU A 120 -6.46 2.30 4.34
CA LEU A 120 -6.09 2.19 2.94
C LEU A 120 -5.11 3.30 2.62
N CYS A 121 -3.86 2.95 2.30
CA CYS A 121 -2.81 3.94 2.09
C CYS A 121 -2.17 3.84 0.71
N GLY A 122 -2.32 4.90 -0.08
CA GLY A 122 -1.53 5.17 -1.28
C GLY A 122 -0.22 5.89 -0.95
N HIS A 123 0.54 6.21 -1.97
CA HIS A 123 1.73 7.05 -1.80
C HIS A 123 2.03 7.85 -3.06
N TYR A 124 2.54 9.06 -2.93
CA TYR A 124 2.98 9.84 -4.07
C TYR A 124 4.14 9.15 -4.80
N GLY A 125 4.23 9.36 -6.11
CA GLY A 125 5.19 8.67 -6.95
C GLY A 125 4.96 7.16 -7.08
N CYS A 126 3.70 6.71 -7.02
CA CYS A 126 3.33 5.30 -7.19
C CYS A 126 3.54 4.83 -8.63
N GLY A 127 4.45 3.86 -8.83
CA GLY A 127 4.72 3.30 -10.15
C GLY A 127 3.53 2.61 -10.81
N GLY A 128 2.62 2.02 -10.02
CA GLY A 128 1.39 1.41 -10.54
C GLY A 128 0.43 2.45 -11.12
N VAL A 129 0.28 3.62 -10.47
CA VAL A 129 -0.55 4.73 -10.98
C VAL A 129 0.07 5.32 -12.23
N GLN A 130 1.39 5.51 -12.27
CA GLN A 130 2.09 5.96 -13.48
C GLN A 130 1.93 4.96 -14.63
N ALA A 131 2.04 3.65 -14.36
CA ALA A 131 1.81 2.62 -15.36
C ALA A 131 0.37 2.63 -15.89
N ALA A 132 -0.63 2.88 -15.05
CA ALA A 132 -2.02 3.03 -15.47
C ALA A 132 -2.24 4.26 -16.35
N LEU A 133 -1.57 5.38 -16.07
CA LEU A 133 -1.60 6.58 -16.90
C LEU A 133 -1.02 6.31 -18.29
N SER A 134 0.15 5.69 -18.37
CA SER A 134 0.88 5.43 -19.61
C SER A 134 0.49 4.13 -20.32
N LEU A 135 -0.49 3.37 -19.80
CA LEU A 135 -0.84 2.03 -20.32
C LEU A 135 -1.08 1.99 -21.84
N PRO A 136 -1.79 2.96 -22.48
CA PRO A 136 -2.07 2.90 -23.91
C PRO A 136 -0.80 2.89 -24.79
N ASP A 137 0.26 3.54 -24.30
CA ASP A 137 1.54 3.72 -25.01
C ASP A 137 2.63 2.76 -24.48
N SER A 138 2.25 1.85 -23.59
CA SER A 138 3.13 0.92 -22.89
C SER A 138 3.11 -0.46 -23.55
N PRO A 139 4.23 -1.21 -23.52
CA PRO A 139 4.24 -2.63 -23.91
C PRO A 139 3.20 -3.49 -23.19
N LEU A 140 2.83 -3.14 -21.95
CA LEU A 140 1.78 -3.83 -21.20
C LEU A 140 0.41 -3.83 -21.89
N ALA A 141 0.13 -2.86 -22.78
CA ALA A 141 -1.15 -2.79 -23.50
C ALA A 141 -1.40 -4.00 -24.40
N GLY A 142 -0.32 -4.64 -24.87
CA GLY A 142 -0.39 -5.83 -25.74
C GLY A 142 -0.23 -7.16 -24.97
N GLU A 143 -0.11 -7.14 -23.65
CA GLU A 143 0.11 -8.34 -22.85
C GLU A 143 -1.18 -8.88 -22.20
N ASP A 144 -1.27 -10.20 -22.11
CA ASP A 144 -2.24 -10.90 -21.22
C ASP A 144 -1.51 -11.45 -19.98
N SER A 145 -0.77 -10.58 -19.29
CA SER A 145 -0.10 -10.92 -18.03
C SER A 145 -0.93 -10.51 -16.82
N PRO A 146 -0.73 -11.14 -15.63
CA PRO A 146 -1.39 -10.68 -14.41
C PRO A 146 -1.13 -9.20 -14.10
N LEU A 147 0.08 -8.69 -14.43
CA LEU A 147 0.40 -7.28 -14.25
C LEU A 147 -0.41 -6.41 -15.21
N ALA A 148 -0.48 -6.76 -16.50
CA ALA A 148 -1.26 -6.02 -17.49
C ALA A 148 -2.74 -5.94 -17.10
N ARG A 149 -3.34 -7.06 -16.67
CA ARG A 149 -4.72 -7.08 -16.19
C ARG A 149 -4.91 -6.21 -14.94
N ARG A 150 -3.96 -6.23 -14.00
CA ARG A 150 -4.01 -5.40 -12.78
C ARG A 150 -3.94 -3.91 -13.12
N ILE A 151 -3.01 -3.50 -13.99
CA ILE A 151 -2.86 -2.11 -14.42
C ILE A 151 -4.06 -1.66 -15.27
N GLY A 152 -4.61 -2.53 -16.12
CA GLY A 152 -5.85 -2.26 -16.84
C GLY A 152 -7.05 -2.01 -15.92
N ALA A 153 -7.23 -2.85 -14.91
CA ALA A 153 -8.26 -2.66 -13.89
C ALA A 153 -8.08 -1.36 -13.10
N LEU A 154 -6.83 -1.03 -12.72
CA LEU A 154 -6.51 0.23 -12.06
C LEU A 154 -6.87 1.42 -12.96
N ARG A 155 -6.48 1.40 -14.24
CA ARG A 155 -6.82 2.45 -15.20
C ARG A 155 -8.34 2.64 -15.33
N ASN A 156 -9.09 1.54 -15.36
CA ASN A 156 -10.55 1.61 -15.41
C ASN A 156 -11.14 2.26 -14.14
N ALA A 157 -10.60 1.97 -12.98
CA ALA A 157 -11.01 2.60 -11.73
C ALA A 157 -10.65 4.10 -11.64
N LEU A 158 -9.70 4.54 -12.46
CA LEU A 158 -9.19 5.92 -12.49
C LEU A 158 -9.77 6.79 -13.61
N GLN A 159 -10.85 6.39 -14.31
CA GLN A 159 -11.34 7.10 -15.50
C GLN A 159 -11.64 8.60 -15.23
N GLU A 160 -12.29 8.90 -14.11
CA GLU A 160 -12.57 10.29 -13.72
C GLU A 160 -11.27 11.06 -13.43
N GLY A 161 -10.41 10.52 -12.58
CA GLY A 161 -9.11 11.14 -12.25
C GLY A 161 -8.20 11.32 -13.46
N LEU A 162 -8.27 10.42 -14.47
CA LEU A 162 -7.55 10.55 -15.72
C LEU A 162 -8.13 11.66 -16.61
N SER A 163 -9.45 11.90 -16.54
CA SER A 163 -10.10 13.03 -17.20
C SER A 163 -9.63 14.35 -16.61
N ASP A 164 -9.64 14.45 -15.28
CA ASP A 164 -9.18 15.63 -14.55
C ASP A 164 -7.68 15.90 -14.77
N TYR A 165 -6.87 14.83 -14.81
CA TYR A 165 -5.45 14.92 -15.13
C TYR A 165 -5.21 15.57 -16.48
N ARG A 166 -5.97 15.16 -17.52
CA ARG A 166 -5.82 15.70 -18.88
C ARG A 166 -6.31 17.14 -19.02
N ALA A 167 -7.33 17.51 -18.27
CA ALA A 167 -7.92 18.85 -18.28
C ALA A 167 -7.13 19.86 -17.45
N SER A 168 -6.25 19.40 -16.55
CA SER A 168 -5.50 20.27 -15.63
C SER A 168 -4.29 20.91 -16.32
N GLU A 169 -4.11 22.22 -16.07
CA GLU A 169 -2.92 23.00 -16.45
C GLU A 169 -1.85 23.05 -15.34
N ALA A 170 -2.05 22.33 -14.23
CA ALA A 170 -1.10 22.30 -13.12
C ALA A 170 0.22 21.61 -13.52
N GLU A 171 1.25 21.80 -12.71
CA GLU A 171 2.53 21.10 -12.85
C GLU A 171 2.33 19.57 -12.87
N GLU A 172 3.17 18.87 -13.62
CA GLU A 172 3.04 17.43 -13.85
C GLU A 172 3.08 16.62 -12.56
N SER A 173 3.93 17.01 -11.60
CA SER A 173 4.01 16.40 -10.28
C SER A 173 2.71 16.52 -9.49
N ASP A 174 2.06 17.68 -9.58
CA ASP A 174 0.80 17.93 -8.87
C ASP A 174 -0.35 17.14 -9.49
N LYS A 175 -0.38 17.03 -10.82
CA LYS A 175 -1.35 16.20 -11.54
C LYS A 175 -1.22 14.72 -11.17
N LEU A 176 0.02 14.22 -11.12
CA LEU A 176 0.29 12.84 -10.71
C LEU A 176 -0.10 12.60 -9.24
N ASN A 177 0.17 13.56 -8.36
CA ASN A 177 -0.22 13.47 -6.96
C ASN A 177 -1.75 13.41 -6.80
N ARG A 178 -2.50 14.26 -7.54
CA ARG A 178 -3.96 14.20 -7.57
C ARG A 178 -4.49 12.87 -8.10
N LEU A 179 -3.82 12.29 -9.11
CA LEU A 179 -4.20 10.98 -9.64
C LEU A 179 -3.97 9.85 -8.61
N VAL A 180 -2.92 9.95 -7.78
CA VAL A 180 -2.71 9.05 -6.64
C VAL A 180 -3.81 9.22 -5.60
N GLU A 181 -4.20 10.44 -5.27
CA GLU A 181 -5.32 10.71 -4.35
C GLU A 181 -6.63 10.16 -4.90
N ALA A 182 -6.92 10.36 -6.20
CA ALA A 182 -8.08 9.79 -6.87
C ALA A 182 -8.08 8.25 -6.79
N ASN A 183 -6.91 7.59 -6.92
CA ASN A 183 -6.81 6.16 -6.70
C ASN A 183 -7.21 5.77 -5.27
N VAL A 184 -6.70 6.45 -4.26
CA VAL A 184 -7.08 6.16 -2.87
C VAL A 184 -8.58 6.28 -2.68
N LEU A 185 -9.20 7.35 -3.18
CA LEU A 185 -10.65 7.56 -3.07
C LEU A 185 -11.46 6.48 -3.79
N ALA A 186 -11.06 6.08 -5.00
CA ALA A 186 -11.71 5.00 -5.75
C ALA A 186 -11.60 3.66 -5.01
N GLN A 187 -10.40 3.31 -4.53
CA GLN A 187 -10.19 2.07 -3.79
C GLN A 187 -10.88 2.09 -2.41
N PHE A 188 -10.99 3.26 -1.79
CA PHE A 188 -11.76 3.44 -0.56
C PHE A 188 -13.25 3.16 -0.77
N ALA A 189 -13.83 3.68 -1.84
CA ALA A 189 -15.23 3.38 -2.20
C ALA A 189 -15.43 1.87 -2.45
N HIS A 190 -14.47 1.21 -3.14
CA HIS A 190 -14.50 -0.24 -3.31
C HIS A 190 -14.44 -0.97 -1.97
N LEU A 191 -13.56 -0.55 -1.04
CA LEU A 191 -13.43 -1.14 0.28
C LEU A 191 -14.73 -1.04 1.09
N ALA A 192 -15.31 0.15 1.16
CA ALA A 192 -16.58 0.40 1.86
C ALA A 192 -17.75 -0.42 1.27
N ALA A 193 -17.68 -0.72 -0.02
CA ALA A 193 -18.69 -1.54 -0.71
C ALA A 193 -18.51 -3.05 -0.54
N THR A 194 -17.37 -3.52 0.04
CA THR A 194 -17.14 -4.96 0.23
C THR A 194 -18.14 -5.56 1.21
N GLU A 195 -18.51 -6.82 0.96
CA GLU A 195 -19.46 -7.52 1.85
C GLU A 195 -18.94 -7.66 3.30
N PRO A 196 -17.68 -7.97 3.58
CA PRO A 196 -17.19 -8.04 4.96
C PRO A 196 -17.34 -6.72 5.73
N VAL A 197 -17.06 -5.58 5.10
CA VAL A 197 -17.23 -4.27 5.74
C VAL A 197 -18.70 -3.98 6.01
N ARG A 198 -19.56 -4.18 5.01
CA ARG A 198 -21.01 -3.97 5.14
C ARG A 198 -21.64 -4.89 6.19
N GLN A 199 -21.17 -6.16 6.25
CA GLN A 199 -21.64 -7.12 7.25
C GLN A 199 -21.25 -6.68 8.66
N ALA A 200 -19.99 -6.22 8.85
CA ALA A 200 -19.54 -5.69 10.13
C ALA A 200 -20.39 -4.50 10.59
N TRP A 201 -20.63 -3.54 9.70
CA TRP A 201 -21.46 -2.38 10.00
C TRP A 201 -22.92 -2.75 10.31
N ARG A 202 -23.53 -3.62 9.51
CA ARG A 202 -24.91 -4.13 9.79
C ARG A 202 -25.02 -4.87 11.13
N ALA A 203 -23.94 -5.50 11.55
CA ALA A 203 -23.86 -6.18 12.85
C ALA A 203 -23.57 -5.22 14.02
N GLY A 204 -23.47 -3.91 13.79
CA GLY A 204 -23.12 -2.92 14.82
C GLY A 204 -21.67 -2.99 15.28
N GLN A 205 -20.78 -3.65 14.52
CA GLN A 205 -19.37 -3.69 14.87
C GLN A 205 -18.74 -2.31 14.63
N ALA A 206 -18.07 -1.77 15.65
CA ALA A 206 -17.28 -0.54 15.51
C ALA A 206 -16.10 -0.80 14.57
N LEU A 207 -16.21 -0.29 13.36
CA LEU A 207 -15.21 -0.41 12.31
C LEU A 207 -15.10 0.90 11.55
N ASP A 208 -13.95 1.55 11.66
CA ASP A 208 -13.63 2.80 10.98
C ASP A 208 -12.73 2.53 9.78
N LEU A 209 -13.02 3.18 8.65
CA LEU A 209 -12.21 3.16 7.45
C LEU A 209 -11.51 4.50 7.30
N PHE A 210 -10.23 4.47 6.91
CA PHE A 210 -9.42 5.65 6.63
C PHE A 210 -8.74 5.50 5.28
N GLY A 211 -8.81 6.52 4.44
CA GLY A 211 -8.07 6.66 3.19
C GLY A 211 -6.97 7.70 3.35
N CYS A 212 -5.72 7.29 3.17
CA CYS A 212 -4.55 8.14 3.38
C CYS A 212 -3.60 8.09 2.17
N VAL A 213 -2.76 9.11 2.04
CA VAL A 213 -1.60 9.12 1.15
C VAL A 213 -0.35 9.39 1.94
N TYR A 214 0.71 8.62 1.69
CA TYR A 214 2.03 8.85 2.22
C TYR A 214 2.86 9.68 1.24
N ASP A 215 3.43 10.76 1.72
CA ASP A 215 4.35 11.59 0.96
C ASP A 215 5.79 11.14 1.22
N LEU A 216 6.43 10.58 0.19
CA LEU A 216 7.83 10.13 0.24
C LEU A 216 8.83 11.27 0.45
N GLN A 217 8.46 12.51 0.13
CA GLN A 217 9.35 13.67 0.25
C GLN A 217 9.38 14.18 1.69
N SER A 218 8.22 14.35 2.30
CA SER A 218 8.11 14.88 3.67
C SER A 218 8.13 13.80 4.74
N GLY A 219 7.82 12.54 4.39
CA GLY A 219 7.64 11.46 5.34
C GLY A 219 6.31 11.51 6.10
N HIS A 220 5.34 12.31 5.66
CA HIS A 220 4.06 12.47 6.33
C HIS A 220 2.94 11.67 5.69
N LEU A 221 2.00 11.24 6.53
CA LEU A 221 0.70 10.75 6.11
C LEU A 221 -0.29 11.91 6.02
N LYS A 222 -1.04 11.96 4.91
CA LYS A 222 -2.17 12.87 4.70
C LYS A 222 -3.45 12.06 4.68
N GLU A 223 -4.36 12.32 5.58
CA GLU A 223 -5.72 11.77 5.53
C GLU A 223 -6.52 12.46 4.44
N LEU A 224 -7.22 11.68 3.61
CA LEU A 224 -8.09 12.18 2.54
C LEU A 224 -9.56 11.97 2.86
N ILE A 225 -9.90 10.86 3.49
CA ILE A 225 -11.28 10.45 3.75
C ILE A 225 -11.34 9.52 4.95
N GLN A 226 -12.42 9.63 5.72
CA GLN A 226 -12.80 8.70 6.78
C GLN A 226 -14.27 8.33 6.65
N GLN A 227 -14.61 7.10 7.01
CA GLN A 227 -16.00 6.65 7.14
C GLN A 227 -16.13 5.65 8.28
N SER A 228 -17.12 5.85 9.12
CA SER A 228 -17.54 4.92 10.19
C SER A 228 -18.87 4.29 9.85
N ALA A 229 -19.32 3.29 10.61
CA ALA A 229 -20.67 2.80 10.52
C ALA A 229 -21.66 3.96 10.73
N GLU A 230 -22.68 4.06 9.90
CA GLU A 230 -23.78 4.98 10.16
C GLU A 230 -24.41 4.59 11.50
N GLU A 231 -24.59 5.55 12.41
CA GLU A 231 -25.38 5.27 13.61
C GLU A 231 -26.79 4.84 13.16
N PRO A 232 -27.34 3.74 13.72
CA PRO A 232 -28.70 3.36 13.40
C PRO A 232 -29.59 4.54 13.75
N SER A 233 -30.32 5.03 12.74
CA SER A 233 -31.33 6.08 12.95
C SER A 233 -32.29 5.62 14.05
N PRO A 234 -32.60 6.47 15.03
CA PRO A 234 -33.45 6.12 16.18
C PRO A 234 -34.88 5.73 15.77
#